data_200cc017b779157dfe1dd12c35571f76
#
_entry.id   200cc017b779157dfe1dd12c35571f76
#
_cell.length_a   1.000
_cell.length_b   1.000
_cell.length_c   1.000
_cell.angle_alpha   90.00
_cell.angle_beta   90.00
_cell.angle_gamma   90.00
#
_symmetry.space_group_name_H-M   'P 1'
#
loop_
_entity.id
_entity.type
_entity.pdbx_description
1 polymer ?
#
loop_
_entity_poly.entity_id
_entity_poly.type
_entity_poly.pdbx_seq_one_letter_code
_entity_poly.pdbx_strand_id
1 'polypeptide(L)'
;MFRRTILSSVAAIAMSVVALPLAAQDTLRIGVEGAYPPFSSKESDGTLVGFDIDIAKALCAEMQRECELVEQEWDGMIPALKARKFDAIVASMSITEERKRQIDFSEKYYKTPARLVASKDADFEGTPEDLAGKRIGVQRGATHQCYAEKMFPDAEIVLYGSQDEVFRDLALGRVDAQLSDSLIAQESFLSAEAGADYAFLGGDHTDVECY
;
A
#
# COMPACT_ATOMS: atom_id res chain seq x y z
N MET A 1 -79.09 -46.21 30.62
CA MET A 1 -78.67 -44.82 30.47
C MET A 1 -77.16 -44.78 30.43
N PHE A 2 -76.48 -44.81 29.30
CA PHE A 2 -75.01 -44.80 29.15
C PHE A 2 -74.56 -43.40 28.74
N ARG A 3 -73.84 -42.69 29.58
CA ARG A 3 -73.15 -41.42 29.20
C ARG A 3 -71.79 -41.74 28.60
N ARG A 4 -71.61 -41.46 27.30
CA ARG A 4 -70.29 -41.49 26.65
C ARG A 4 -69.60 -40.16 26.88
N THR A 5 -68.48 -40.20 27.55
CA THR A 5 -67.56 -39.07 27.71
C THR A 5 -66.56 -39.10 26.56
N ILE A 6 -66.55 -38.09 25.70
CA ILE A 6 -65.59 -37.90 24.64
C ILE A 6 -64.40 -37.12 25.17
N LEU A 7 -63.24 -37.77 25.28
CA LEU A 7 -61.98 -37.08 25.56
C LEU A 7 -61.41 -36.49 24.23
N SER A 8 -61.37 -35.16 24.17
CA SER A 8 -60.70 -34.47 23.05
C SER A 8 -59.23 -34.32 23.41
N SER A 9 -58.36 -35.05 22.71
CA SER A 9 -56.88 -34.86 22.78
C SER A 9 -56.47 -33.70 21.91
N VAL A 10 -56.00 -32.60 22.53
CA VAL A 10 -55.35 -31.51 21.80
C VAL A 10 -53.86 -31.84 21.67
N ALA A 11 -53.43 -32.14 20.44
CA ALA A 11 -52.03 -32.34 20.10
C ALA A 11 -51.36 -30.99 19.92
N ALA A 12 -50.50 -30.58 20.84
CA ALA A 12 -49.64 -29.39 20.75
C ALA A 12 -48.45 -29.71 19.85
N ILE A 13 -48.43 -29.16 18.61
CA ILE A 13 -47.29 -29.24 17.72
C ILE A 13 -46.25 -28.21 18.20
N ALA A 14 -45.20 -28.67 18.84
CA ALA A 14 -44.05 -27.85 19.19
C ALA A 14 -43.22 -27.57 17.92
N MET A 15 -43.31 -26.35 17.40
CA MET A 15 -42.44 -25.86 16.28
C MET A 15 -41.03 -25.62 16.83
N SER A 16 -40.15 -26.58 16.64
CA SER A 16 -38.71 -26.41 16.94
C SER A 16 -38.10 -25.46 15.93
N VAL A 17 -37.85 -24.23 16.31
CA VAL A 17 -37.04 -23.28 15.52
C VAL A 17 -35.58 -23.78 15.55
N VAL A 18 -35.16 -24.41 14.48
CA VAL A 18 -33.74 -24.74 14.28
C VAL A 18 -33.02 -23.42 14.01
N ALA A 19 -32.38 -22.87 15.02
CA ALA A 19 -31.43 -21.78 14.84
C ALA A 19 -30.22 -22.34 14.07
N LEU A 20 -30.14 -22.04 12.77
CA LEU A 20 -28.93 -22.27 11.97
C LEU A 20 -27.80 -21.44 12.60
N PRO A 21 -26.65 -22.05 12.88
CA PRO A 21 -25.50 -21.26 13.33
C PRO A 21 -25.20 -20.25 12.23
N LEU A 22 -25.28 -18.97 12.55
CA LEU A 22 -24.72 -17.90 11.73
C LEU A 22 -23.22 -18.20 11.67
N ALA A 23 -22.74 -18.74 10.55
CA ALA A 23 -21.30 -18.92 10.37
C ALA A 23 -20.66 -17.56 10.56
N ALA A 24 -19.88 -17.41 11.64
CA ALA A 24 -19.04 -16.24 11.83
C ALA A 24 -18.18 -16.14 10.55
N GLN A 25 -18.37 -15.08 9.77
CA GLN A 25 -17.48 -14.81 8.66
C GLN A 25 -16.11 -14.53 9.26
N ASP A 26 -15.09 -15.26 8.82
CA ASP A 26 -13.73 -15.04 9.27
C ASP A 26 -13.34 -13.57 8.99
N THR A 27 -12.72 -12.91 9.97
CA THR A 27 -12.20 -11.54 9.83
C THR A 27 -11.24 -11.48 8.63
N LEU A 28 -11.47 -10.56 7.72
CA LEU A 28 -10.60 -10.34 6.57
C LEU A 28 -9.36 -9.55 7.00
N ARG A 29 -8.19 -10.13 6.84
CA ARG A 29 -6.93 -9.45 7.15
C ARG A 29 -6.41 -8.74 5.89
N ILE A 30 -6.09 -7.46 6.02
CA ILE A 30 -5.62 -6.61 4.92
C ILE A 30 -4.22 -6.11 5.24
N GLY A 31 -3.25 -6.48 4.39
CA GLY A 31 -1.88 -5.99 4.47
C GLY A 31 -1.80 -4.53 4.03
N VAL A 32 -1.18 -3.69 4.87
CA VAL A 32 -0.94 -2.26 4.63
C VAL A 32 0.49 -1.90 5.02
N GLU A 33 1.09 -0.87 4.41
CA GLU A 33 2.50 -0.53 4.68
C GLU A 33 2.67 0.31 5.95
N GLY A 34 1.85 1.34 6.14
CA GLY A 34 1.94 2.25 7.30
C GLY A 34 3.08 3.27 7.24
N ALA A 35 3.85 3.33 6.15
CA ALA A 35 5.01 4.21 5.96
C ALA A 35 5.05 4.89 4.58
N TYR A 36 3.88 5.20 4.01
CA TYR A 36 3.71 5.77 2.68
C TYR A 36 2.63 6.87 2.65
N PRO A 37 2.80 7.98 3.40
CA PRO A 37 1.83 9.07 3.41
C PRO A 37 1.77 9.80 2.04
N PRO A 38 0.60 10.30 1.61
CA PRO A 38 -0.68 10.35 2.33
C PRO A 38 -1.55 9.10 2.17
N PHE A 39 -1.03 8.03 1.56
CA PHE A 39 -1.80 6.82 1.26
C PHE A 39 -1.92 5.89 2.48
N SER A 40 -0.83 5.67 3.18
CA SER A 40 -0.78 4.83 4.38
C SER A 40 0.29 5.34 5.34
N SER A 41 -0.11 5.77 6.52
CA SER A 41 0.80 6.26 7.56
C SER A 41 0.31 5.87 8.95
N LYS A 42 1.19 6.01 9.92
CA LYS A 42 0.88 5.74 11.32
C LYS A 42 0.97 7.03 12.12
N GLU A 43 -0.09 7.36 12.85
CA GLU A 43 -0.10 8.45 13.79
C GLU A 43 0.71 8.11 15.06
N SER A 44 0.97 9.12 15.89
CA SER A 44 1.77 8.95 17.11
C SER A 44 1.18 7.98 18.14
N ASP A 45 -0.13 7.75 18.10
CA ASP A 45 -0.84 6.77 18.94
C ASP A 45 -0.87 5.36 18.33
N GLY A 46 -0.27 5.17 17.14
CA GLY A 46 -0.24 3.91 16.42
C GLY A 46 -1.41 3.70 15.46
N THR A 47 -2.35 4.64 15.36
CA THR A 47 -3.50 4.54 14.45
C THR A 47 -3.04 4.63 12.99
N LEU A 48 -3.49 3.67 12.17
CA LEU A 48 -3.26 3.69 10.72
C LEU A 48 -4.28 4.61 10.05
N VAL A 49 -3.77 5.53 9.22
CA VAL A 49 -4.53 6.56 8.50
C VAL A 49 -4.03 6.70 7.07
N GLY A 50 -4.84 7.30 6.21
CA GLY A 50 -4.50 7.61 4.82
C GLY A 50 -5.48 7.04 3.81
N PHE A 51 -5.27 7.38 2.54
CA PHE A 51 -6.18 7.05 1.45
C PHE A 51 -6.38 5.52 1.30
N ASP A 52 -5.31 4.73 1.30
CA ASP A 52 -5.40 3.26 1.21
C ASP A 52 -6.11 2.66 2.42
N ILE A 53 -5.90 3.24 3.59
CA ILE A 53 -6.55 2.82 4.84
C ILE A 53 -8.06 3.06 4.76
N ASP A 54 -8.48 4.21 4.21
CA ASP A 54 -9.88 4.55 4.02
C ASP A 54 -10.53 3.67 2.95
N ILE A 55 -9.83 3.40 1.85
CA ILE A 55 -10.27 2.43 0.82
C ILE A 55 -10.45 1.04 1.42
N ALA A 56 -9.49 0.55 2.20
CA ALA A 56 -9.58 -0.75 2.87
C ALA A 56 -10.83 -0.82 3.78
N LYS A 57 -11.05 0.20 4.62
CA LYS A 57 -12.23 0.30 5.50
C LYS A 57 -13.53 0.36 4.70
N ALA A 58 -13.58 1.13 3.61
CA ALA A 58 -14.76 1.25 2.76
C ALA A 58 -15.11 -0.08 2.07
N LEU A 59 -14.11 -0.80 1.56
CA LEU A 59 -14.29 -2.13 0.98
C LEU A 59 -14.85 -3.12 2.01
N CYS A 60 -14.33 -3.11 3.24
CA CYS A 60 -14.83 -3.95 4.33
C CYS A 60 -16.29 -3.66 4.66
N ALA A 61 -16.65 -2.38 4.74
CA ALA A 61 -18.02 -1.94 5.00
C ALA A 61 -18.97 -2.39 3.86
N GLU A 62 -18.57 -2.24 2.59
CA GLU A 62 -19.37 -2.66 1.44
C GLU A 62 -19.56 -4.18 1.41
N MET A 63 -18.53 -4.94 1.75
CA MET A 63 -18.58 -6.40 1.86
C MET A 63 -19.34 -6.88 3.11
N GLN A 64 -19.72 -5.97 4.03
CA GLN A 64 -20.32 -6.29 5.33
C GLN A 64 -19.46 -7.30 6.13
N ARG A 65 -18.13 -7.13 6.10
CA ARG A 65 -17.17 -7.99 6.79
C ARG A 65 -16.39 -7.19 7.84
N GLU A 66 -16.06 -7.86 8.93
CA GLU A 66 -15.03 -7.37 9.84
C GLU A 66 -13.67 -7.50 9.18
N CYS A 67 -12.83 -6.47 9.33
CA CYS A 67 -11.48 -6.45 8.79
C CYS A 67 -10.46 -6.08 9.86
N GLU A 68 -9.28 -6.66 9.74
CA GLU A 68 -8.09 -6.33 10.50
C GLU A 68 -7.03 -5.79 9.55
N LEU A 69 -6.46 -4.62 9.84
CA LEU A 69 -5.32 -4.08 9.11
C LEU A 69 -4.03 -4.66 9.70
N VAL A 70 -3.24 -5.30 8.85
CA VAL A 70 -1.98 -5.94 9.23
C VAL A 70 -0.83 -5.15 8.61
N GLU A 71 -0.03 -4.50 9.46
CA GLU A 71 1.14 -3.75 9.00
C GLU A 71 2.24 -4.69 8.54
N GLN A 72 2.81 -4.41 7.39
CA GLN A 72 3.89 -5.16 6.78
C GLN A 72 4.81 -4.22 6.00
N GLU A 73 6.12 -4.35 6.17
CA GLU A 73 7.10 -3.66 5.35
C GLU A 73 6.94 -4.03 3.87
N TRP A 74 7.20 -3.05 3.01
CA TRP A 74 6.91 -3.11 1.57
C TRP A 74 7.47 -4.35 0.86
N ASP A 75 8.76 -4.63 1.00
CA ASP A 75 9.43 -5.74 0.32
C ASP A 75 8.94 -7.14 0.77
N GLY A 76 8.29 -7.19 1.93
CA GLY A 76 7.64 -8.38 2.49
C GLY A 76 6.19 -8.61 2.09
N MET A 77 5.51 -7.64 1.42
CA MET A 77 4.07 -7.70 1.15
C MET A 77 3.63 -8.93 0.36
N ILE A 78 4.19 -9.16 -0.82
CA ILE A 78 3.81 -10.31 -1.67
C ILE A 78 4.18 -11.64 -0.99
N PRO A 79 5.39 -11.82 -0.44
CA PRO A 79 5.71 -13.02 0.35
C PRO A 79 4.75 -13.28 1.50
N ALA A 80 4.34 -12.24 2.23
CA ALA A 80 3.43 -12.37 3.37
C ALA A 80 2.00 -12.75 2.93
N LEU A 81 1.49 -12.19 1.83
CA LEU A 81 0.22 -12.59 1.22
C LEU A 81 0.25 -14.07 0.81
N LYS A 82 1.32 -14.51 0.13
CA LYS A 82 1.49 -15.92 -0.26
C LYS A 82 1.62 -16.87 0.94
N ALA A 83 2.19 -16.39 2.04
CA ALA A 83 2.26 -17.11 3.32
C ALA A 83 0.95 -17.01 4.13
N ARG A 84 -0.09 -16.36 3.61
CA ARG A 84 -1.40 -16.16 4.25
C ARG A 84 -1.32 -15.46 5.61
N LYS A 85 -0.39 -14.53 5.77
CA LYS A 85 -0.37 -13.64 6.94
C LYS A 85 -1.55 -12.65 6.90
N PHE A 86 -2.00 -12.30 5.71
CA PHE A 86 -3.22 -11.55 5.40
C PHE A 86 -3.84 -12.08 4.11
N ASP A 87 -5.05 -11.64 3.80
CA ASP A 87 -5.89 -12.20 2.76
C ASP A 87 -5.95 -11.29 1.52
N ALA A 88 -5.63 -10.01 1.68
CA ALA A 88 -5.53 -9.01 0.62
C ALA A 88 -4.45 -7.96 0.96
N ILE A 89 -4.01 -7.21 -0.05
CA ILE A 89 -3.11 -6.05 0.08
C ILE A 89 -3.87 -4.80 -0.38
N VAL A 90 -3.85 -3.73 0.43
CA VAL A 90 -4.24 -2.39 0.03
C VAL A 90 -3.11 -1.44 0.43
N ALA A 91 -2.18 -1.19 -0.48
CA ALA A 91 -0.92 -0.51 -0.20
C ALA A 91 -0.32 0.15 -1.45
N SER A 92 -1.14 0.80 -2.28
CA SER A 92 -0.66 1.53 -3.47
C SER A 92 0.20 0.69 -4.43
N MET A 93 0.03 -0.63 -4.43
CA MET A 93 0.88 -1.54 -5.19
C MET A 93 0.61 -1.46 -6.69
N SER A 94 1.55 -0.94 -7.46
CA SER A 94 1.49 -0.88 -8.92
C SER A 94 1.31 -2.27 -9.53
N ILE A 95 0.42 -2.35 -10.52
CA ILE A 95 0.16 -3.57 -11.28
C ILE A 95 1.28 -3.72 -12.32
N THR A 96 2.09 -4.78 -12.19
CA THR A 96 3.14 -5.13 -13.15
C THR A 96 3.00 -6.58 -13.62
N GLU A 97 3.52 -6.90 -14.80
CA GLU A 97 3.48 -8.27 -15.31
C GLU A 97 4.28 -9.26 -14.43
N GLU A 98 5.34 -8.80 -13.79
CA GLU A 98 6.09 -9.59 -12.82
C GLU A 98 5.25 -9.96 -11.60
N ARG A 99 4.55 -8.95 -11.02
CA ARG A 99 3.69 -9.16 -9.85
C ARG A 99 2.46 -10.00 -10.18
N LYS A 100 1.85 -9.82 -11.36
CA LYS A 100 0.73 -10.65 -11.86
C LYS A 100 1.07 -12.14 -11.98
N ARG A 101 2.33 -12.49 -12.18
CA ARG A 101 2.77 -13.90 -12.14
C ARG A 101 2.74 -14.50 -10.74
N GLN A 102 2.61 -13.69 -9.70
CA GLN A 102 2.68 -14.11 -8.31
C GLN A 102 1.37 -13.98 -7.55
N ILE A 103 0.59 -12.95 -7.85
CA ILE A 103 -0.66 -12.58 -7.18
C ILE A 103 -1.65 -11.99 -8.20
N ASP A 104 -2.94 -12.03 -7.88
CA ASP A 104 -4.00 -11.37 -8.65
C ASP A 104 -4.16 -9.91 -8.22
N PHE A 105 -4.66 -9.08 -9.12
CA PHE A 105 -4.92 -7.66 -8.89
C PHE A 105 -6.36 -7.30 -9.24
N SER A 106 -6.91 -6.30 -8.54
CA SER A 106 -8.11 -5.58 -8.95
C SER A 106 -7.82 -4.65 -10.13
N GLU A 107 -8.84 -3.93 -10.59
CA GLU A 107 -8.64 -2.74 -11.43
C GLU A 107 -7.87 -1.66 -10.68
N LYS A 108 -7.17 -0.82 -11.43
CA LYS A 108 -6.43 0.33 -10.90
C LYS A 108 -7.40 1.37 -10.32
N TYR A 109 -7.21 1.80 -9.07
CA TYR A 109 -8.07 2.77 -8.40
C TYR A 109 -7.51 4.20 -8.37
N TYR A 110 -6.20 4.40 -8.63
CA TYR A 110 -5.58 5.71 -8.86
C TYR A 110 -4.27 5.58 -9.64
N LYS A 111 -3.68 6.72 -10.03
CA LYS A 111 -2.37 6.81 -10.69
C LYS A 111 -1.67 8.10 -10.27
N THR A 112 -0.37 8.01 -9.98
CA THR A 112 0.53 9.13 -9.75
C THR A 112 1.73 9.01 -10.68
N PRO A 113 2.30 10.11 -11.19
CA PRO A 113 3.58 10.07 -11.88
C PRO A 113 4.72 9.96 -10.85
N ALA A 114 5.80 9.27 -11.22
CA ALA A 114 7.04 9.34 -10.46
C ALA A 114 7.84 10.59 -10.84
N ARG A 115 8.59 11.14 -9.88
CA ARG A 115 9.49 12.28 -10.11
C ARG A 115 10.78 12.14 -9.32
N LEU A 116 11.85 12.65 -9.92
CA LEU A 116 13.09 12.89 -9.19
C LEU A 116 12.94 14.11 -8.28
N VAL A 117 13.58 14.04 -7.10
CA VAL A 117 13.78 15.19 -6.21
C VAL A 117 15.26 15.28 -5.89
N ALA A 118 15.81 16.48 -5.96
CA ALA A 118 17.18 16.80 -5.58
C ALA A 118 17.26 18.17 -4.90
N SER A 119 18.44 18.55 -4.41
CA SER A 119 18.68 19.90 -3.91
C SER A 119 18.41 20.93 -5.01
N LYS A 120 17.89 22.11 -4.61
CA LYS A 120 17.75 23.28 -5.52
C LYS A 120 19.09 23.77 -6.05
N ASP A 121 20.18 23.50 -5.32
CA ASP A 121 21.55 23.83 -5.71
C ASP A 121 22.24 22.72 -6.50
N ALA A 122 21.49 21.66 -6.92
CA ALA A 122 22.06 20.59 -7.75
C ALA A 122 22.56 21.13 -9.09
N ASP A 123 23.74 20.67 -9.49
CA ASP A 123 24.41 21.05 -10.74
C ASP A 123 24.03 20.13 -11.93
N PHE A 124 22.89 19.43 -11.85
CA PHE A 124 22.39 18.48 -12.82
C PHE A 124 20.87 18.61 -13.00
N GLU A 125 20.36 18.24 -14.20
CA GLU A 125 18.95 18.41 -14.59
C GLU A 125 18.14 17.09 -14.56
N GLY A 126 18.76 15.97 -14.20
CA GLY A 126 18.09 14.68 -14.05
C GLY A 126 17.97 13.89 -15.36
N THR A 127 18.80 14.21 -16.38
CA THR A 127 18.97 13.35 -17.55
C THR A 127 19.81 12.11 -17.17
N PRO A 128 19.74 11.01 -17.92
CA PRO A 128 20.59 9.84 -17.66
C PRO A 128 22.09 10.18 -17.62
N GLU A 129 22.53 11.07 -18.50
CA GLU A 129 23.91 11.52 -18.60
C GLU A 129 24.34 12.33 -17.36
N ASP A 130 23.46 13.21 -16.86
CA ASP A 130 23.73 14.04 -15.68
C ASP A 130 23.76 13.20 -14.40
N LEU A 131 22.99 12.13 -14.36
CA LEU A 131 22.89 11.23 -13.19
C LEU A 131 24.00 10.18 -13.16
N ALA A 132 24.89 10.13 -14.17
CA ALA A 132 26.03 9.22 -14.18
C ALA A 132 26.94 9.46 -12.96
N GLY A 133 27.17 8.41 -12.17
CA GLY A 133 27.93 8.45 -10.92
C GLY A 133 27.24 9.16 -9.74
N LYS A 134 26.01 9.66 -9.89
CA LYS A 134 25.21 10.19 -8.79
C LYS A 134 24.53 9.04 -8.04
N ARG A 135 24.28 9.22 -6.76
CA ARG A 135 23.57 8.28 -5.88
C ARG A 135 22.08 8.60 -5.91
N ILE A 136 21.27 7.65 -6.34
CA ILE A 136 19.80 7.80 -6.40
C ILE A 136 19.16 6.87 -5.38
N GLY A 137 18.50 7.44 -4.37
CA GLY A 137 17.75 6.70 -3.36
C GLY A 137 16.39 6.25 -3.88
N VAL A 138 16.06 4.98 -3.68
CA VAL A 138 14.74 4.41 -4.03
C VAL A 138 14.33 3.37 -2.98
N GLN A 139 13.02 3.16 -2.84
CA GLN A 139 12.50 2.08 -2.00
C GLN A 139 12.71 0.72 -2.70
N ARG A 140 13.27 -0.25 -1.95
CA ARG A 140 13.54 -1.59 -2.42
C ARG A 140 12.25 -2.31 -2.84
N GLY A 141 12.28 -3.00 -3.98
CA GLY A 141 11.12 -3.74 -4.50
C GLY A 141 9.99 -2.86 -5.05
N ALA A 142 10.14 -1.51 -5.02
CA ALA A 142 9.23 -0.61 -5.72
C ALA A 142 9.49 -0.59 -7.23
N THR A 143 8.51 -0.18 -8.02
CA THR A 143 8.69 0.02 -9.48
C THR A 143 9.74 1.07 -9.79
N HIS A 144 9.93 2.04 -8.89
CA HIS A 144 10.96 3.09 -8.98
C HIS A 144 12.38 2.52 -9.01
N GLN A 145 12.66 1.45 -8.25
CA GLN A 145 13.95 0.77 -8.28
C GLN A 145 14.28 0.28 -9.69
N CYS A 146 13.41 -0.57 -10.25
CA CYS A 146 13.65 -1.15 -11.56
C CYS A 146 13.69 -0.07 -12.66
N TYR A 147 12.85 0.96 -12.57
CA TYR A 147 12.90 2.10 -13.48
C TYR A 147 14.26 2.81 -13.40
N ALA A 148 14.74 3.13 -12.20
CA ALA A 148 16.02 3.80 -12.00
C ALA A 148 17.18 2.96 -12.53
N GLU A 149 17.23 1.67 -12.23
CA GLU A 149 18.26 0.73 -12.71
C GLU A 149 18.28 0.64 -14.25
N LYS A 150 17.13 0.74 -14.91
CA LYS A 150 17.01 0.66 -16.36
C LYS A 150 17.32 1.99 -17.06
N MET A 151 16.82 3.10 -16.50
CA MET A 151 16.89 4.42 -17.14
C MET A 151 18.16 5.19 -16.79
N PHE A 152 18.76 4.88 -15.64
CA PHE A 152 19.98 5.52 -15.15
C PHE A 152 21.08 4.49 -14.88
N PRO A 153 21.51 3.73 -15.91
CA PRO A 153 22.40 2.58 -15.74
C PRO A 153 23.79 2.94 -15.19
N ASP A 154 24.21 4.19 -15.35
CA ASP A 154 25.50 4.69 -14.88
C ASP A 154 25.39 5.40 -13.51
N ALA A 155 24.19 5.46 -12.92
CA ALA A 155 23.97 5.96 -11.56
C ALA A 155 24.17 4.85 -10.51
N GLU A 156 24.51 5.22 -9.30
CA GLU A 156 24.51 4.33 -8.14
C GLU A 156 23.10 4.29 -7.51
N ILE A 157 22.37 3.18 -7.66
CA ILE A 157 21.03 3.03 -7.07
C ILE A 157 21.17 2.52 -5.63
N VAL A 158 20.75 3.36 -4.67
CA VAL A 158 20.80 3.07 -3.23
C VAL A 158 19.42 2.63 -2.75
N LEU A 159 19.34 1.40 -2.20
CA LEU A 159 18.08 0.75 -1.83
C LEU A 159 17.77 0.88 -0.35
N TYR A 160 16.55 1.33 -0.02
CA TYR A 160 16.05 1.54 1.33
C TYR A 160 14.83 0.64 1.61
N GLY A 161 14.56 0.36 2.89
CA GLY A 161 13.40 -0.42 3.33
C GLY A 161 12.08 0.36 3.22
N SER A 162 12.14 1.69 3.43
CA SER A 162 10.97 2.58 3.33
C SER A 162 11.30 3.87 2.58
N GLN A 163 10.26 4.56 2.10
CA GLN A 163 10.41 5.85 1.45
C GLN A 163 10.87 6.95 2.43
N ASP A 164 10.48 6.87 3.68
CA ASP A 164 10.94 7.81 4.73
C ASP A 164 12.46 7.74 4.98
N GLU A 165 13.05 6.55 4.85
CA GLU A 165 14.50 6.40 4.93
C GLU A 165 15.20 7.07 3.76
N VAL A 166 14.64 6.98 2.54
CA VAL A 166 15.15 7.67 1.36
C VAL A 166 15.16 9.19 1.58
N PHE A 167 14.05 9.76 2.04
CA PHE A 167 13.95 11.21 2.31
C PHE A 167 14.92 11.68 3.38
N ARG A 168 15.10 10.89 4.44
CA ARG A 168 16.06 11.20 5.50
C ARG A 168 17.48 11.24 4.97
N ASP A 169 17.87 10.26 4.16
CA ASP A 169 19.22 10.20 3.61
C ASP A 169 19.45 11.21 2.48
N LEU A 170 18.43 11.61 1.75
CA LEU A 170 18.47 12.76 0.84
C LEU A 170 18.75 14.06 1.62
N ALA A 171 18.00 14.32 2.70
CA ALA A 171 18.20 15.49 3.55
C ALA A 171 19.59 15.54 4.21
N LEU A 172 20.22 14.39 4.45
CA LEU A 172 21.57 14.27 5.00
C LEU A 172 22.67 14.27 3.92
N GLY A 173 22.33 14.42 2.63
CA GLY A 173 23.27 14.40 1.51
C GLY A 173 23.95 13.04 1.29
N ARG A 174 23.37 11.95 1.78
CA ARG A 174 23.89 10.60 1.57
C ARG A 174 23.51 10.03 0.21
N VAL A 175 22.44 10.55 -0.38
CA VAL A 175 22.08 10.38 -1.79
C VAL A 175 21.95 11.74 -2.44
N ASP A 176 22.19 11.82 -3.74
CA ASP A 176 22.21 13.07 -4.50
C ASP A 176 20.83 13.42 -5.05
N ALA A 177 20.01 12.40 -5.31
CA ALA A 177 18.62 12.50 -5.71
C ALA A 177 17.82 11.32 -5.16
N GLN A 178 16.49 11.43 -5.21
CA GLN A 178 15.56 10.33 -4.95
C GLN A 178 14.54 10.22 -6.10
N LEU A 179 13.97 9.03 -6.31
CA LEU A 179 12.88 8.79 -7.24
C LEU A 179 11.72 8.13 -6.51
N SER A 180 10.55 8.76 -6.51
CA SER A 180 9.30 8.23 -5.94
C SER A 180 8.09 8.85 -6.60
N ASP A 181 6.90 8.40 -6.22
CA ASP A 181 5.65 9.07 -6.60
C ASP A 181 5.68 10.55 -6.21
N SER A 182 5.27 11.41 -7.14
CA SER A 182 5.33 12.87 -6.96
C SER A 182 4.50 13.35 -5.77
N LEU A 183 3.33 12.73 -5.53
CA LEU A 183 2.47 13.11 -4.40
C LEU A 183 3.14 12.79 -3.06
N ILE A 184 3.76 11.61 -2.94
CA ILE A 184 4.53 11.26 -1.74
C ILE A 184 5.66 12.25 -1.51
N ALA A 185 6.46 12.51 -2.54
CA ALA A 185 7.58 13.46 -2.44
C ALA A 185 7.10 14.86 -2.03
N GLN A 186 5.97 15.31 -2.58
CA GLN A 186 5.39 16.61 -2.24
C GLN A 186 4.91 16.67 -0.80
N GLU A 187 4.06 15.72 -0.38
CA GLU A 187 3.39 15.77 0.92
C GLU A 187 4.33 15.40 2.08
N SER A 188 5.19 14.39 1.89
CA SER A 188 6.01 13.85 2.97
C SER A 188 7.36 14.56 3.11
N PHE A 189 7.87 15.20 2.06
CA PHE A 189 9.20 15.78 2.08
C PHE A 189 9.23 17.25 1.68
N LEU A 190 8.79 17.60 0.46
CA LEU A 190 8.92 18.98 -0.05
C LEU A 190 8.09 20.01 0.73
N SER A 191 6.96 19.59 1.33
CA SER A 191 6.12 20.45 2.18
C SER A 191 6.62 20.55 3.64
N ALA A 192 7.60 19.74 4.02
CA ALA A 192 8.21 19.76 5.34
C ALA A 192 9.45 20.67 5.38
N GLU A 193 9.86 21.08 6.59
CA GLU A 193 11.07 21.90 6.80
C GLU A 193 12.33 21.25 6.19
N ALA A 194 12.47 19.92 6.32
CA ALA A 194 13.59 19.17 5.76
C ALA A 194 13.68 19.22 4.23
N GLY A 195 12.57 19.45 3.54
CA GLY A 195 12.48 19.58 2.08
C GLY A 195 12.62 21.01 1.55
N ALA A 196 12.78 22.02 2.42
CA ALA A 196 12.77 23.44 2.03
C ALA A 196 13.83 23.79 0.95
N ASP A 197 14.98 23.13 0.98
CA ASP A 197 16.07 23.34 0.03
C ASP A 197 16.07 22.35 -1.15
N TYR A 198 14.97 21.61 -1.32
CA TYR A 198 14.82 20.60 -2.35
C TYR A 198 13.67 20.95 -3.30
N ALA A 199 13.72 20.39 -4.51
CA ALA A 199 12.68 20.57 -5.52
C ALA A 199 12.58 19.34 -6.43
N PHE A 200 11.48 19.26 -7.17
CA PHE A 200 11.39 18.33 -8.28
C PHE A 200 12.42 18.66 -9.35
N LEU A 201 13.06 17.62 -9.85
CA LEU A 201 14.05 17.69 -10.92
C LEU A 201 13.49 17.04 -12.18
N GLY A 202 13.66 17.69 -13.33
CA GLY A 202 13.17 17.20 -14.61
C GLY A 202 11.65 17.11 -14.72
N GLY A 203 11.17 16.28 -15.62
CA GLY A 203 9.75 16.04 -15.90
C GLY A 203 9.15 14.87 -15.11
N ASP A 204 7.89 14.56 -15.45
CA ASP A 204 7.19 13.41 -14.90
C ASP A 204 7.66 12.12 -15.59
N HIS A 205 7.88 11.07 -14.81
CA HIS A 205 8.12 9.71 -15.29
C HIS A 205 6.80 8.92 -15.14
N THR A 206 6.03 8.80 -16.24
CA THR A 206 4.65 8.28 -16.19
C THR A 206 4.55 6.78 -16.39
N ASP A 207 5.52 6.16 -17.03
CA ASP A 207 5.52 4.75 -17.40
C ASP A 207 6.58 3.98 -16.61
N VAL A 208 6.50 4.12 -15.27
CA VAL A 208 7.40 3.42 -14.34
C VAL A 208 6.97 1.95 -14.25
N GLU A 209 6.83 1.31 -15.41
CA GLU A 209 6.54 -0.12 -15.50
C GLU A 209 7.85 -0.88 -15.65
N CYS A 210 8.10 -1.77 -14.71
CA CYS A 210 9.12 -2.80 -14.81
C CYS A 210 8.56 -3.99 -15.56
N TYR A 211 9.17 -4.35 -16.67
CA TYR A 211 8.87 -5.55 -17.44
C TYR A 211 9.86 -6.67 -17.11
#